data_5b8700cd7744d29f345e0521bcac6bf0
#
_entry.id   5b8700cd7744d29f345e0521bcac6bf0
#
_cell.length_a   1.000
_cell.length_b   1.000
_cell.length_c   1.000
_cell.angle_alpha   90.00
_cell.angle_beta   90.00
_cell.angle_gamma   90.00
#
_symmetry.space_group_name_H-M   'P 1'
#
loop_
_entity.id
_entity.type
_entity.pdbx_description
1 polymer ?
#
loop_
_entity_poly.entity_id
_entity_poly.type
_entity_poly.pdbx_seq_one_letter_code
_entity_poly.pdbx_strand_id
1 'polypeptide(L)'
;MISIWVLVNCNNAEEATGIGDKVLEKRLGSCYDIFSRELTKYFWPPKSKKIESAKGALLIIETFEEKYEKLHLFVEQLHSDELPFIGFIRIEGTGNAYK
;
A
#
# COMPACT_ATOMS: atom_id res chain seq x y z
N MET A 1 7.59 -16.24 11.72
CA MET A 1 7.16 -14.92 11.22
C MET A 1 6.30 -15.08 9.98
N ILE A 2 5.23 -14.31 9.93
CA ILE A 2 4.31 -14.36 8.79
C ILE A 2 4.65 -13.25 7.82
N SER A 3 5.00 -13.62 6.59
CA SER A 3 5.26 -12.66 5.52
C SER A 3 3.95 -12.08 5.02
N ILE A 4 3.94 -10.78 4.81
CA ILE A 4 2.76 -10.09 4.26
C ILE A 4 3.19 -9.13 3.14
N TRP A 5 2.23 -8.85 2.27
CA TRP A 5 2.30 -7.75 1.32
C TRP A 5 1.32 -6.69 1.78
N VAL A 6 1.83 -5.51 2.07
CA VAL A 6 0.99 -4.37 2.43
C VAL A 6 0.66 -3.62 1.15
N LEU A 7 -0.63 -3.44 0.92
CA LEU A 7 -1.16 -2.79 -0.29
C LEU A 7 -1.60 -1.39 0.07
N VAL A 8 -1.05 -0.41 -0.65
CA VAL A 8 -1.40 1.00 -0.45
C VAL A 8 -1.80 1.60 -1.79
N ASN A 9 -3.02 2.08 -1.89
CA ASN A 9 -3.46 2.80 -3.09
C ASN A 9 -2.95 4.23 -3.02
N CYS A 10 -2.12 4.59 -3.99
CA CYS A 10 -1.56 5.93 -4.09
C CYS A 10 -2.12 6.65 -5.31
N ASN A 11 -2.11 7.97 -5.28
CA ASN A 11 -2.66 8.78 -6.36
C ASN A 11 -1.75 8.84 -7.58
N ASN A 12 -0.46 8.62 -7.38
CA ASN A 12 0.53 8.60 -8.46
C ASN A 12 1.79 7.88 -8.00
N ALA A 13 2.70 7.64 -8.94
CA ALA A 13 3.94 6.94 -8.66
C ALA A 13 4.87 7.74 -7.74
N GLU A 14 4.83 9.06 -7.79
CA GLU A 14 5.65 9.91 -6.94
C GLU A 14 5.26 9.77 -5.47
N GLU A 15 3.97 9.77 -5.18
CA GLU A 15 3.48 9.53 -3.83
C GLU A 15 3.88 8.15 -3.34
N ALA A 16 3.71 7.15 -4.19
CA ALA A 16 4.07 5.77 -3.84
C ALA A 16 5.57 5.64 -3.54
N THR A 17 6.41 6.26 -4.36
CA THR A 17 7.86 6.25 -4.14
C THR A 17 8.23 6.93 -2.83
N GLY A 18 7.65 8.10 -2.57
CA GLY A 18 7.92 8.84 -1.34
C GLY A 18 7.55 8.05 -0.10
N ILE A 19 6.40 7.41 -0.10
CA ILE A 19 5.96 6.57 1.02
C ILE A 19 6.88 5.36 1.15
N GLY A 20 7.16 4.66 0.05
CA GLY A 20 8.01 3.48 0.05
C GLY A 20 9.40 3.76 0.59
N ASP A 21 10.02 4.86 0.15
CA ASP A 21 11.35 5.25 0.62
C ASP A 21 11.39 5.47 2.13
N LYS A 22 10.38 6.17 2.65
CA LYS A 22 10.31 6.44 4.09
C LYS A 22 10.07 5.17 4.92
N VAL A 23 9.27 4.25 4.37
CA VAL A 23 9.03 2.96 5.02
C VAL A 23 10.34 2.16 5.12
N LEU A 24 11.16 2.17 4.07
CA LEU A 24 12.46 1.51 4.10
C LEU A 24 13.42 2.19 5.09
N GLU A 25 13.44 3.52 5.12
CA GLU A 25 14.26 4.28 6.07
C GLU A 25 13.96 3.89 7.52
N LYS A 26 12.68 3.69 7.82
CA LYS A 26 12.24 3.29 9.16
C LYS A 26 12.33 1.78 9.41
N ARG A 27 12.79 1.02 8.44
CA ARG A 27 12.89 -0.44 8.50
C ARG A 27 11.56 -1.12 8.83
N LEU A 28 10.47 -0.53 8.39
CA LEU A 28 9.12 -1.10 8.54
C LEU A 28 8.79 -2.04 7.38
N GLY A 29 9.58 -2.03 6.33
CA GLY A 29 9.48 -2.95 5.21
C GLY A 29 10.86 -3.31 4.70
N SER A 30 10.97 -4.44 4.01
CA SER A 30 12.24 -4.90 3.45
C SER A 30 12.45 -4.48 2.00
N CYS A 31 11.36 -4.35 1.26
CA CYS A 31 11.39 -3.83 -0.10
C CYS A 31 9.98 -3.38 -0.49
N TYR A 32 9.89 -2.66 -1.61
CA TYR A 32 8.60 -2.29 -2.15
C TYR A 32 8.63 -2.32 -3.67
N ASP A 33 7.44 -2.50 -4.25
CA ASP A 33 7.23 -2.44 -5.69
C ASP A 33 6.10 -1.47 -5.97
N ILE A 34 6.12 -0.87 -7.15
CA ILE A 34 5.07 0.05 -7.58
C ILE A 34 4.49 -0.45 -8.89
N PHE A 35 3.17 -0.59 -8.93
CA PHE A 35 2.44 -0.97 -10.13
C PHE A 35 1.52 0.15 -10.56
N SER A 36 1.47 0.41 -11.86
CA SER A 36 0.56 1.40 -12.41
C SER A 36 -0.88 0.90 -12.30
N ARG A 37 -1.77 1.76 -11.79
CA ARG A 37 -3.22 1.51 -11.82
C ARG A 37 -3.78 2.31 -12.98
N GLU A 38 -3.90 1.67 -14.13
CA GLU A 38 -4.30 2.36 -15.36
C GLU A 38 -5.74 2.86 -15.32
N LEU A 39 -6.59 2.15 -14.60
CA LEU A 39 -7.99 2.52 -14.52
C LEU A 39 -8.61 2.00 -13.23
N THR A 40 -9.20 2.89 -12.47
CA THR A 40 -10.05 2.56 -11.33
C THR A 40 -11.38 3.24 -11.56
N LYS A 41 -12.46 2.49 -11.45
CA LYS A 41 -13.81 3.06 -11.51
C LYS A 41 -14.48 2.89 -10.16
N TYR A 42 -15.20 3.90 -9.73
CA TYR A 42 -15.81 3.91 -8.41
C TYR A 42 -17.02 4.84 -8.40
N PHE A 43 -17.88 4.61 -7.42
CA PHE A 43 -19.02 5.50 -7.22
C PHE A 43 -18.61 6.69 -6.36
N TRP A 44 -18.92 7.87 -6.79
CA TRP A 44 -18.67 9.07 -6.01
C TRP A 44 -19.80 10.09 -6.22
N PRO A 45 -20.48 10.56 -5.16
CA PRO A 45 -20.31 10.10 -3.76
C PRO A 45 -20.60 8.61 -3.57
N PRO A 46 -20.15 7.97 -2.47
CA PRO A 46 -20.18 6.51 -2.33
C PRO A 46 -21.52 5.81 -2.57
N LYS A 47 -22.62 6.44 -2.28
CA LYS A 47 -23.95 5.84 -2.47
C LYS A 47 -24.67 6.38 -3.70
N SER A 48 -23.99 7.12 -4.57
CA SER A 48 -24.60 7.66 -5.78
C SER A 48 -24.56 6.65 -6.92
N LYS A 49 -25.29 6.96 -7.99
CA LYS A 49 -25.23 6.17 -9.23
C LYS A 49 -24.17 6.70 -10.18
N LYS A 50 -23.46 7.76 -9.78
CA LYS A 50 -22.43 8.37 -10.62
C LYS A 50 -21.12 7.62 -10.49
N ILE A 51 -20.59 7.19 -11.64
CA ILE A 51 -19.31 6.47 -11.70
C ILE A 51 -18.22 7.45 -12.14
N GLU A 52 -17.20 7.55 -11.34
CA GLU A 52 -15.99 8.31 -11.65
C GLU A 52 -14.88 7.36 -12.01
N SER A 53 -13.84 7.86 -12.65
CA SER A 53 -12.66 7.08 -12.96
C SER A 53 -11.39 7.85 -12.61
N ALA A 54 -10.34 7.12 -12.31
CA ALA A 54 -9.06 7.70 -11.97
C ALA A 54 -7.92 6.76 -12.35
N LYS A 55 -6.73 7.31 -12.41
CA LYS A 55 -5.49 6.56 -12.53
C LYS A 55 -4.74 6.72 -11.20
N GLY A 56 -3.81 5.82 -10.95
CA GLY A 56 -3.02 5.91 -9.73
C GLY A 56 -1.87 4.91 -9.75
N ALA A 57 -1.38 4.60 -8.57
CA ALA A 57 -0.31 3.63 -8.40
C ALA A 57 -0.62 2.73 -7.20
N LEU A 58 -0.28 1.46 -7.32
CA LEU A 58 -0.37 0.51 -6.22
C LEU A 58 1.03 0.29 -5.67
N LEU A 59 1.21 0.65 -4.41
CA LEU A 59 2.44 0.39 -3.68
C LEU A 59 2.27 -0.93 -2.92
N ILE A 60 3.20 -1.85 -3.13
CA ILE A 60 3.24 -3.12 -2.41
C ILE A 60 4.51 -3.16 -1.59
N ILE A 61 4.36 -3.30 -0.28
CA ILE A 61 5.50 -3.33 0.64
C ILE A 61 5.61 -4.74 1.23
N GLU A 62 6.79 -5.34 1.11
CA GLU A 62 7.05 -6.65 1.73
C GLU A 62 7.54 -6.45 3.14
N THR A 63 6.88 -7.12 4.09
CA THR A 63 7.27 -7.04 5.49
C THR A 63 6.70 -8.26 6.25
N PHE A 64 6.78 -8.21 7.57
CA PHE A 64 6.22 -9.23 8.44
C PHE A 64 5.02 -8.68 9.20
N GLU A 65 4.07 -9.57 9.53
CA GLU A 65 2.80 -9.17 10.13
C GLU A 65 2.98 -8.39 11.43
N GLU A 66 3.98 -8.72 12.24
CA GLU A 66 4.22 -8.03 13.51
C GLU A 66 4.61 -6.55 13.34
N LYS A 67 5.01 -6.14 12.13
CA LYS A 67 5.33 -4.74 11.85
C LYS A 67 4.14 -3.95 11.30
N TYR A 68 3.04 -4.64 11.01
CA TYR A 68 1.95 -4.02 10.26
C TYR A 68 1.31 -2.82 10.96
N GLU A 69 1.03 -2.90 12.25
CA GLU A 69 0.38 -1.79 12.94
C GLU A 69 1.19 -0.50 12.86
N LYS A 70 2.48 -0.59 13.11
CA LYS A 70 3.36 0.58 13.02
C LYS A 70 3.44 1.10 11.59
N LEU A 71 3.55 0.18 10.64
CA LEU A 71 3.61 0.54 9.22
C LEU A 71 2.33 1.24 8.80
N HIS A 72 1.18 0.70 9.16
CA HIS A 72 -0.12 1.26 8.82
C HIS A 72 -0.25 2.70 9.32
N LEU A 73 0.05 2.93 10.60
CA LEU A 73 -0.03 4.28 11.19
C LEU A 73 0.93 5.25 10.52
N PHE A 74 2.13 4.78 10.22
CA PHE A 74 3.14 5.61 9.58
C PHE A 74 2.71 6.02 8.17
N VAL A 75 2.20 5.07 7.39
CA VAL A 75 1.74 5.33 6.03
C VAL A 75 0.53 6.27 6.02
N GLU A 76 -0.40 6.10 6.97
CA GLU A 76 -1.53 7.01 7.08
C GLU A 76 -1.10 8.47 7.25
N GLN A 77 -0.05 8.70 8.04
CA GLN A 77 0.48 10.05 8.27
C GLN A 77 1.11 10.66 7.02
N LEU A 78 1.65 9.82 6.15
CA LEU A 78 2.34 10.27 4.93
C LEU A 78 1.41 10.44 3.73
N HIS A 79 0.28 9.75 3.75
CA HIS A 79 -0.61 9.73 2.59
C HIS A 79 -1.39 11.04 2.45
N SER A 80 -1.61 11.46 1.20
CA SER A 80 -2.34 12.69 0.91
C SER A 80 -3.85 12.58 1.12
N ASP A 81 -4.39 11.37 1.06
CA ASP A 81 -5.83 11.16 1.27
C ASP A 81 -6.14 11.08 2.77
N GLU A 82 -7.33 11.56 3.15
CA GLU A 82 -7.78 11.46 4.55
C GLU A 82 -8.08 10.03 4.95
N LEU A 83 -8.61 9.23 4.00
CA LEU A 83 -8.96 7.83 4.25
C LEU A 83 -8.31 6.96 3.18
N PRO A 84 -6.99 6.78 3.24
CA PRO A 84 -6.31 5.98 2.24
C PRO A 84 -6.64 4.50 2.41
N PHE A 85 -6.68 3.76 1.30
CA PHE A 85 -6.76 2.31 1.37
C PHE A 85 -5.39 1.75 1.73
N ILE A 86 -5.30 1.10 2.88
CA ILE A 86 -4.11 0.40 3.36
C ILE A 86 -4.58 -0.92 3.93
N GLY A 87 -4.09 -2.01 3.39
CA GLY A 87 -4.43 -3.33 3.88
C GLY A 87 -3.29 -4.29 3.62
N PHE A 88 -3.45 -5.56 3.99
CA PHE A 88 -2.41 -6.52 3.70
C PHE A 88 -2.99 -7.89 3.33
N ILE A 89 -2.18 -8.65 2.63
CA ILE A 89 -2.45 -10.05 2.37
C ILE A 89 -1.29 -10.88 2.92
N ARG A 90 -1.60 -12.06 3.42
CA ARG A 90 -0.56 -12.99 3.89
C ARG A 90 -0.02 -13.76 2.71
N ILE A 91 1.31 -13.91 2.68
CA ILE A 91 2.01 -14.64 1.63
C ILE A 91 2.41 -15.98 2.20
N GLU A 92 1.97 -17.06 1.57
CA GLU A 92 2.29 -18.42 1.99
C GLU A 92 3.24 -19.07 1.00
N GLY A 93 3.95 -20.11 1.45
CA GLY A 93 4.80 -20.90 0.59
C GLY A 93 6.14 -20.28 0.23
N THR A 94 6.56 -19.24 0.95
CA THR A 94 7.87 -18.63 0.72
C THR A 94 8.97 -19.57 1.16
N GLY A 95 10.14 -19.45 0.52
CA GLY A 95 11.31 -20.20 0.94
C GLY A 95 11.84 -19.77 2.31
N ASN A 96 12.69 -20.61 2.90
CA ASN A 96 13.24 -20.34 4.24
C ASN A 96 14.00 -19.01 4.32
N ALA A 97 14.55 -18.54 3.21
CA ALA A 97 15.27 -17.28 3.17
C ALA A 97 14.41 -16.06 3.51
N TYR A 98 13.08 -16.19 3.43
CA TYR A 98 12.14 -15.12 3.74
C TYR A 98 11.49 -15.23 5.11
N LYS A 99 11.98 -16.15 5.92
CA LYS A 99 11.41 -16.35 7.27
C LYS A 99 12.32 -15.80 8.37
#